data_ca0d7e3c08cc7ce35b1396616ed6b105
#
_entry.id   ca0d7e3c08cc7ce35b1396616ed6b105
#
_cell.length_a   1.000
_cell.length_b   1.000
_cell.length_c   1.000
_cell.angle_alpha   90.00
_cell.angle_beta   90.00
_cell.angle_gamma   90.00
#
_symmetry.space_group_name_H-M   'P 1'
#
loop_
_entity.id
_entity.type
_entity.pdbx_description
1 polymer ?
#
loop_
_entity_poly.entity_id
_entity_poly.type
_entity_poly.pdbx_seq_one_letter_code
_entity_poly.pdbx_strand_id
1 'polypeptide(L)'
;MKNIKIKYVLPFITMAFIVLGVFSSCDNDDSSGSSGVPVITSVAKSVEGDLVPVTVGDPKNYYIIQGKGLSGVTKIFFNDFDTYFNPTLVTDTAIFVLIDEKTPYADASNKLKLVTKQGTVLYDFVIAPPTPKFGSYNPINAADGDVVTIYGDYFLDPIVKVGATEAEIVSSSLTEIKFKMPANSADKYVSVTNISGTTSSEEAVGSALYDDVIQGDAGHWMWSGSDTFDTNFKDDVVQGQAAIKFVFGGWNGADMKFNSRDVSKYKAFRVKVKSVSTNANASVIFVFGGWAYQIKKPLTNKWTTIEIPFSDIGNPTTFDQLTLQESGSFGGNTILMDDMGFVLK
;
A
#
# COMPACT_ATOMS: atom_id res chain seq x y z
N MET A 1 24.96 -27.30 -8.28
CA MET A 1 23.57 -27.34 -7.85
C MET A 1 22.74 -26.64 -8.92
N LYS A 2 21.74 -27.34 -9.49
CA LYS A 2 21.03 -26.90 -10.71
C LYS A 2 19.93 -25.89 -10.34
N ASN A 3 20.00 -24.70 -10.95
CA ASN A 3 18.96 -23.68 -10.87
C ASN A 3 17.74 -24.12 -11.69
N ILE A 4 16.61 -24.28 -11.02
CA ILE A 4 15.32 -24.52 -11.68
C ILE A 4 14.69 -23.14 -11.93
N LYS A 5 14.69 -22.72 -13.19
CA LYS A 5 13.91 -21.57 -13.66
C LYS A 5 12.49 -22.04 -13.93
N ILE A 6 11.54 -21.62 -13.12
CA ILE A 6 10.11 -21.80 -13.40
C ILE A 6 9.67 -20.65 -14.29
N LYS A 7 9.46 -20.94 -15.57
CA LYS A 7 8.77 -20.04 -16.51
C LYS A 7 7.27 -20.29 -16.37
N TYR A 8 6.53 -19.29 -15.94
CA TYR A 8 5.08 -19.33 -16.01
C TYR A 8 4.65 -19.20 -17.47
N VAL A 9 4.22 -20.30 -18.05
CA VAL A 9 3.54 -20.33 -19.33
C VAL A 9 2.05 -20.41 -19.03
N LEU A 10 1.32 -19.40 -19.47
CA LEU A 10 -0.13 -19.34 -19.41
C LEU A 10 -0.71 -20.42 -20.34
N PRO A 11 -1.41 -21.45 -19.87
CA PRO A 11 -2.08 -22.38 -20.77
C PRO A 11 -3.50 -21.91 -21.05
N PHE A 12 -3.78 -21.58 -22.29
CA PHE A 12 -5.14 -21.64 -22.83
C PHE A 12 -5.60 -23.10 -22.78
N ILE A 13 -6.50 -23.42 -21.87
CA ILE A 13 -7.16 -24.75 -21.85
C ILE A 13 -8.46 -24.63 -22.61
N THR A 14 -8.45 -25.14 -23.83
CA THR A 14 -9.65 -25.50 -24.57
C THR A 14 -10.30 -26.71 -23.92
N MET A 15 -11.50 -26.54 -23.38
CA MET A 15 -12.29 -27.55 -22.70
C MET A 15 -13.04 -28.42 -23.76
N ALA A 16 -12.59 -29.66 -23.94
CA ALA A 16 -13.29 -30.65 -24.70
C ALA A 16 -14.35 -31.34 -23.82
N PHE A 17 -15.63 -31.20 -24.21
CA PHE A 17 -16.75 -31.91 -23.60
C PHE A 17 -16.73 -33.39 -24.01
N ILE A 18 -16.65 -34.29 -23.05
CA ILE A 18 -17.03 -35.70 -23.24
C ILE A 18 -18.37 -35.90 -22.53
N VAL A 19 -19.41 -36.08 -23.35
CA VAL A 19 -20.75 -36.48 -22.89
C VAL A 19 -20.79 -38.01 -22.87
N LEU A 20 -20.87 -38.60 -21.72
CA LEU A 20 -21.28 -39.99 -21.51
C LEU A 20 -22.68 -39.99 -20.91
N GLY A 21 -23.67 -40.27 -21.77
CA GLY A 21 -25.03 -40.46 -21.34
C GLY A 21 -25.23 -41.81 -20.64
N VAL A 22 -25.87 -41.77 -19.50
CA VAL A 22 -26.52 -42.95 -18.91
C VAL A 22 -27.96 -42.57 -18.64
N PHE A 23 -28.85 -43.19 -19.40
CA PHE A 23 -30.30 -43.14 -19.16
C PHE A 23 -30.65 -44.01 -17.97
N SER A 24 -31.35 -43.47 -17.02
CA SER A 24 -32.05 -44.25 -15.99
C SER A 24 -33.35 -43.55 -15.63
N SER A 25 -34.40 -44.19 -16.02
CA SER A 25 -35.78 -44.30 -15.53
C SER A 25 -36.35 -43.25 -14.59
N CYS A 26 -37.49 -42.67 -15.01
CA CYS A 26 -38.44 -41.94 -14.19
C CYS A 26 -39.02 -42.84 -13.08
N ASP A 27 -39.03 -42.38 -11.86
CA ASP A 27 -40.07 -42.64 -10.91
C ASP A 27 -40.55 -41.33 -10.30
N ASN A 28 -41.85 -41.08 -10.43
CA ASN A 28 -42.55 -39.97 -9.83
C ASN A 28 -42.71 -40.26 -8.34
N ASP A 29 -42.10 -39.47 -7.47
CA ASP A 29 -42.61 -39.23 -6.13
C ASP A 29 -42.42 -37.76 -5.79
N ASP A 30 -43.54 -37.08 -5.57
CA ASP A 30 -43.66 -35.76 -5.00
C ASP A 30 -43.13 -35.71 -3.57
N SER A 31 -41.85 -35.56 -3.42
CA SER A 31 -41.25 -35.02 -2.18
C SER A 31 -40.21 -33.98 -2.59
N SER A 32 -40.48 -32.72 -2.26
CA SER A 32 -39.63 -31.56 -2.46
C SER A 32 -38.34 -31.62 -1.63
N GLY A 33 -37.46 -32.56 -1.93
CA GLY A 33 -36.13 -32.69 -1.38
C GLY A 33 -35.16 -33.02 -2.49
N SER A 34 -34.26 -32.12 -2.84
CA SER A 34 -33.17 -32.41 -3.78
C SER A 34 -32.41 -33.64 -3.34
N SER A 35 -32.48 -34.71 -4.15
CA SER A 35 -31.89 -36.04 -3.83
C SER A 35 -30.46 -36.20 -4.38
N GLY A 36 -29.84 -35.15 -4.83
CA GLY A 36 -28.51 -35.18 -5.47
C GLY A 36 -27.37 -34.53 -4.66
N VAL A 37 -26.15 -34.97 -4.94
CA VAL A 37 -24.95 -34.29 -4.46
C VAL A 37 -24.97 -32.81 -4.95
N PRO A 38 -24.67 -31.83 -4.06
CA PRO A 38 -24.72 -30.43 -4.44
C PRO A 38 -23.72 -30.11 -5.56
N VAL A 39 -24.11 -29.22 -6.46
CA VAL A 39 -23.25 -28.71 -7.53
C VAL A 39 -23.32 -27.19 -7.55
N ILE A 40 -22.16 -26.53 -7.54
CA ILE A 40 -22.05 -25.09 -7.78
C ILE A 40 -21.74 -24.87 -9.26
N THR A 41 -22.55 -24.07 -9.94
CA THR A 41 -22.36 -23.72 -11.35
C THR A 41 -21.69 -22.38 -11.54
N SER A 42 -21.99 -21.41 -10.67
CA SER A 42 -21.38 -20.08 -10.68
C SER A 42 -21.54 -19.39 -9.35
N VAL A 43 -20.74 -18.36 -9.16
CA VAL A 43 -20.90 -17.35 -8.11
C VAL A 43 -20.98 -16.00 -8.77
N ALA A 44 -21.92 -15.16 -8.38
CA ALA A 44 -22.08 -13.83 -8.93
C ALA A 44 -22.17 -12.78 -7.81
N LYS A 45 -21.71 -11.56 -8.06
CA LYS A 45 -21.91 -10.46 -7.12
C LYS A 45 -23.40 -10.09 -7.07
N SER A 46 -23.93 -9.85 -5.87
CA SER A 46 -25.32 -9.42 -5.70
C SER A 46 -25.45 -7.94 -6.07
N VAL A 47 -25.78 -7.69 -7.33
CA VAL A 47 -26.04 -6.35 -7.88
C VAL A 47 -27.35 -6.39 -8.65
N GLU A 48 -27.97 -5.24 -8.91
CA GLU A 48 -29.15 -5.13 -9.74
C GLU A 48 -28.78 -5.48 -11.21
N GLY A 49 -29.58 -6.27 -11.87
CA GLY A 49 -29.42 -6.70 -13.25
C GLY A 49 -28.98 -8.16 -13.40
N ASP A 50 -28.28 -8.48 -14.47
CA ASP A 50 -27.85 -9.84 -14.79
C ASP A 50 -26.75 -10.32 -13.83
N LEU A 51 -26.86 -11.58 -13.38
CA LEU A 51 -25.89 -12.22 -12.51
C LEU A 51 -24.65 -12.65 -13.32
N VAL A 52 -23.69 -11.74 -13.46
CA VAL A 52 -22.43 -12.02 -14.14
C VAL A 52 -21.54 -12.88 -13.24
N PRO A 53 -21.12 -14.08 -13.69
CA PRO A 53 -20.24 -14.94 -12.91
C PRO A 53 -18.89 -14.28 -12.60
N VAL A 54 -18.43 -14.47 -11.37
CA VAL A 54 -17.10 -14.04 -10.91
C VAL A 54 -16.36 -15.20 -10.25
N THR A 55 -15.03 -15.17 -10.29
CA THR A 55 -14.15 -16.13 -9.64
C THR A 55 -13.38 -15.53 -8.46
N VAL A 56 -13.58 -14.22 -8.23
CA VAL A 56 -12.96 -13.45 -7.15
C VAL A 56 -14.06 -12.74 -6.37
N GLY A 57 -13.98 -12.80 -5.06
CA GLY A 57 -14.92 -12.15 -4.15
C GLY A 57 -14.22 -11.20 -3.18
N ASP A 58 -14.81 -10.02 -3.01
CA ASP A 58 -14.37 -9.03 -2.03
C ASP A 58 -15.06 -9.29 -0.68
N PRO A 59 -14.35 -9.31 0.46
CA PRO A 59 -14.98 -9.31 1.77
C PRO A 59 -15.98 -8.15 1.95
N LYS A 60 -16.95 -8.32 2.85
CA LYS A 60 -18.04 -7.36 3.11
C LYS A 60 -19.05 -7.18 1.96
N ASN A 61 -18.98 -7.97 0.92
CA ASN A 61 -19.94 -7.95 -0.17
C ASN A 61 -20.81 -9.21 -0.18
N TYR A 62 -22.04 -9.04 -0.69
CA TYR A 62 -22.97 -10.13 -0.89
C TYR A 62 -22.78 -10.80 -2.23
N TYR A 63 -22.89 -12.13 -2.24
CA TYR A 63 -22.77 -12.97 -3.42
C TYR A 63 -23.94 -13.93 -3.50
N ILE A 64 -24.27 -14.34 -4.73
CA ILE A 64 -25.25 -15.36 -5.04
C ILE A 64 -24.49 -16.57 -5.57
N ILE A 65 -24.52 -17.67 -4.80
CA ILE A 65 -24.01 -18.96 -5.24
C ILE A 65 -25.14 -19.63 -6.01
N GLN A 66 -24.92 -19.99 -7.26
CA GLN A 66 -25.89 -20.66 -8.13
C GLN A 66 -25.49 -22.12 -8.33
N GLY A 67 -26.49 -23.00 -8.42
CA GLY A 67 -26.21 -24.42 -8.55
C GLY A 67 -27.44 -25.29 -8.58
N LYS A 68 -27.30 -26.52 -8.08
CA LYS A 68 -28.38 -27.51 -7.88
C LYS A 68 -28.11 -28.26 -6.59
N GLY A 69 -29.19 -28.71 -5.91
CA GLY A 69 -29.07 -29.46 -4.68
C GLY A 69 -28.59 -28.64 -3.50
N LEU A 70 -28.84 -27.32 -3.50
CA LEU A 70 -28.32 -26.40 -2.51
C LEU A 70 -29.22 -26.25 -1.28
N SER A 71 -30.50 -26.65 -1.35
CA SER A 71 -31.49 -26.48 -0.27
C SER A 71 -31.14 -27.16 1.05
N GLY A 72 -30.29 -28.19 1.00
CA GLY A 72 -29.82 -28.93 2.18
C GLY A 72 -28.55 -28.39 2.83
N VAL A 73 -28.11 -27.16 2.47
CA VAL A 73 -26.86 -26.59 3.00
C VAL A 73 -26.88 -26.49 4.53
N THR A 74 -25.80 -26.93 5.15
CA THR A 74 -25.57 -26.86 6.61
C THR A 74 -24.39 -25.97 6.95
N LYS A 75 -23.39 -25.85 6.07
CA LYS A 75 -22.23 -25.00 6.25
C LYS A 75 -21.70 -24.46 4.90
N ILE A 76 -21.20 -23.24 4.95
CA ILE A 76 -20.51 -22.57 3.84
C ILE A 76 -19.15 -22.10 4.36
N PHE A 77 -18.09 -22.37 3.61
CA PHE A 77 -16.74 -21.89 3.94
C PHE A 77 -16.16 -21.17 2.73
N PHE A 78 -15.64 -19.98 2.96
CA PHE A 78 -14.72 -19.30 2.03
C PHE A 78 -13.31 -19.40 2.60
N ASN A 79 -12.37 -19.98 1.86
CA ASN A 79 -11.00 -20.22 2.33
C ASN A 79 -10.93 -20.89 3.69
N ASP A 80 -11.77 -21.92 3.88
CA ASP A 80 -11.92 -22.69 5.13
C ASP A 80 -12.45 -21.89 6.35
N PHE A 81 -12.81 -20.64 6.17
CA PHE A 81 -13.46 -19.80 7.17
C PHE A 81 -14.97 -20.08 7.17
N ASP A 82 -15.53 -20.52 8.31
CA ASP A 82 -16.95 -20.85 8.48
C ASP A 82 -17.79 -19.57 8.38
N THR A 83 -18.53 -19.42 7.30
CA THR A 83 -19.26 -18.20 6.96
C THR A 83 -20.74 -18.35 7.30
N TYR A 84 -21.26 -17.39 8.07
CA TYR A 84 -22.70 -17.35 8.37
C TYR A 84 -23.52 -17.11 7.11
N PHE A 85 -24.61 -17.82 6.99
CA PHE A 85 -25.65 -17.59 5.97
C PHE A 85 -27.04 -17.64 6.62
N ASN A 86 -27.99 -16.91 6.03
CA ASN A 86 -29.37 -16.93 6.48
C ASN A 86 -30.13 -18.07 5.76
N PRO A 87 -30.65 -19.09 6.47
CA PRO A 87 -31.36 -20.20 5.86
C PRO A 87 -32.58 -19.81 5.04
N THR A 88 -33.19 -18.65 5.31
CA THR A 88 -34.35 -18.14 4.54
C THR A 88 -33.94 -17.61 3.16
N LEU A 89 -32.66 -17.40 2.93
CA LEU A 89 -32.08 -16.95 1.66
C LEU A 89 -31.42 -18.11 0.88
N VAL A 90 -31.89 -19.33 1.15
CA VAL A 90 -31.41 -20.56 0.50
C VAL A 90 -32.57 -21.18 -0.28
N THR A 91 -32.32 -21.50 -1.53
CA THR A 91 -33.20 -22.28 -2.41
C THR A 91 -32.42 -23.50 -2.92
N ASP A 92 -33.08 -24.37 -3.68
CA ASP A 92 -32.36 -25.50 -4.30
C ASP A 92 -31.33 -25.06 -5.35
N THR A 93 -31.52 -23.86 -5.94
CA THR A 93 -30.71 -23.39 -7.05
C THR A 93 -29.85 -22.16 -6.73
N ALA A 94 -30.06 -21.52 -5.60
CA ALA A 94 -29.35 -20.31 -5.23
C ALA A 94 -29.20 -20.13 -3.72
N ILE A 95 -28.07 -19.58 -3.30
CA ILE A 95 -27.79 -19.14 -1.93
C ILE A 95 -27.30 -17.70 -1.96
N PHE A 96 -27.90 -16.85 -1.15
CA PHE A 96 -27.46 -15.49 -0.95
C PHE A 96 -26.60 -15.41 0.33
N VAL A 97 -25.34 -14.99 0.22
CA VAL A 97 -24.38 -15.04 1.32
C VAL A 97 -23.46 -13.81 1.32
N LEU A 98 -23.12 -13.34 2.52
CA LEU A 98 -22.11 -12.30 2.74
C LEU A 98 -20.74 -12.96 2.96
N ILE A 99 -19.71 -12.53 2.25
CA ILE A 99 -18.33 -12.88 2.58
C ILE A 99 -17.91 -12.07 3.81
N ASP A 100 -17.59 -12.76 4.90
CA ASP A 100 -17.17 -12.14 6.16
C ASP A 100 -15.87 -11.35 5.99
N GLU A 101 -15.75 -10.21 6.67
CA GLU A 101 -14.54 -9.38 6.64
C GLU A 101 -13.28 -10.08 7.17
N LYS A 102 -13.46 -11.11 8.01
CA LYS A 102 -12.37 -11.89 8.60
C LYS A 102 -11.94 -13.07 7.72
N THR A 103 -12.60 -13.27 6.58
CA THR A 103 -12.23 -14.35 5.66
C THR A 103 -10.78 -14.17 5.21
N PRO A 104 -9.89 -15.14 5.43
CA PRO A 104 -8.49 -15.03 5.04
C PRO A 104 -8.36 -14.97 3.52
N TYR A 105 -7.42 -14.15 3.03
CA TYR A 105 -7.09 -14.00 1.61
C TYR A 105 -5.67 -14.47 1.29
N ALA A 106 -4.79 -14.58 2.29
CA ALA A 106 -3.41 -15.05 2.14
C ALA A 106 -3.25 -16.44 2.77
N ASP A 107 -2.33 -17.25 2.23
CA ASP A 107 -2.07 -18.64 2.65
C ASP A 107 -3.35 -19.48 2.74
N ALA A 108 -4.25 -19.26 1.79
CA ALA A 108 -5.61 -19.78 1.80
C ALA A 108 -5.85 -20.83 0.69
N SER A 109 -6.91 -21.62 0.83
CA SER A 109 -7.24 -22.72 -0.09
C SER A 109 -7.73 -22.23 -1.46
N ASN A 110 -8.16 -20.97 -1.58
CA ASN A 110 -8.84 -20.41 -2.75
C ASN A 110 -10.05 -21.25 -3.19
N LYS A 111 -10.81 -21.73 -2.19
CA LYS A 111 -12.01 -22.56 -2.40
C LYS A 111 -13.21 -21.99 -1.65
N LEU A 112 -14.33 -22.02 -2.32
CA LEU A 112 -15.65 -22.04 -1.72
C LEU A 112 -16.01 -23.50 -1.46
N LYS A 113 -16.26 -23.88 -0.20
CA LYS A 113 -16.72 -25.20 0.21
C LYS A 113 -18.14 -25.10 0.75
N LEU A 114 -19.03 -25.87 0.17
CA LEU A 114 -20.42 -25.96 0.59
C LEU A 114 -20.69 -27.39 1.07
N VAL A 115 -21.23 -27.50 2.28
CA VAL A 115 -21.60 -28.77 2.91
C VAL A 115 -23.10 -28.85 2.99
N THR A 116 -23.67 -29.93 2.44
CA THR A 116 -25.08 -30.26 2.56
C THR A 116 -25.24 -31.60 3.26
N LYS A 117 -26.49 -32.00 3.54
CA LYS A 117 -26.80 -33.34 4.06
C LYS A 117 -26.44 -34.46 3.07
N GLN A 118 -26.39 -34.16 1.77
CA GLN A 118 -26.14 -35.10 0.68
C GLN A 118 -24.67 -35.18 0.27
N GLY A 119 -23.82 -34.28 0.76
CA GLY A 119 -22.39 -34.26 0.44
C GLY A 119 -21.76 -32.88 0.48
N THR A 120 -20.52 -32.80 0.03
CA THR A 120 -19.72 -31.57 -0.01
C THR A 120 -19.31 -31.28 -1.44
N VAL A 121 -19.37 -30.01 -1.83
CA VAL A 121 -18.85 -29.52 -3.10
C VAL A 121 -17.78 -28.44 -2.85
N LEU A 122 -16.74 -28.47 -3.67
CA LEU A 122 -15.68 -27.46 -3.71
C LEU A 122 -15.79 -26.69 -5.05
N TYR A 123 -15.60 -25.39 -4.97
CA TYR A 123 -15.61 -24.50 -6.14
C TYR A 123 -14.41 -23.54 -6.05
N ASP A 124 -13.71 -23.32 -7.15
CA ASP A 124 -12.58 -22.40 -7.22
C ASP A 124 -13.06 -20.97 -7.06
N PHE A 125 -12.67 -20.33 -5.98
CA PHE A 125 -13.08 -18.96 -5.67
C PHE A 125 -12.04 -18.26 -4.81
N VAL A 126 -11.47 -17.19 -5.33
CA VAL A 126 -10.42 -16.42 -4.67
C VAL A 126 -11.04 -15.32 -3.81
N ILE A 127 -10.55 -15.14 -2.61
CA ILE A 127 -10.90 -13.97 -1.78
C ILE A 127 -9.85 -12.89 -2.03
N ALA A 128 -10.31 -11.74 -2.50
CA ALA A 128 -9.45 -10.61 -2.80
C ALA A 128 -8.86 -10.00 -1.51
N PRO A 129 -7.57 -9.68 -1.48
CA PRO A 129 -7.02 -8.83 -0.42
C PRO A 129 -7.59 -7.41 -0.54
N PRO A 130 -7.45 -6.55 0.47
CA PRO A 130 -7.62 -5.11 0.27
C PRO A 130 -6.66 -4.57 -0.80
N THR A 131 -7.00 -3.41 -1.40
CA THR A 131 -6.05 -2.67 -2.25
C THR A 131 -4.75 -2.45 -1.49
N PRO A 132 -3.56 -2.54 -2.13
CA PRO A 132 -2.29 -2.32 -1.48
C PRO A 132 -2.27 -0.97 -0.78
N LYS A 133 -1.67 -0.92 0.40
CA LYS A 133 -1.42 0.31 1.11
C LYS A 133 0.07 0.62 1.05
N PHE A 134 0.43 1.63 0.29
CA PHE A 134 1.80 2.08 0.17
C PHE A 134 2.16 2.92 1.42
N GLY A 135 3.12 2.50 2.20
CA GLY A 135 3.61 3.23 3.38
C GLY A 135 4.77 4.14 3.00
N SER A 136 5.85 3.56 2.55
CA SER A 136 7.08 4.25 2.17
C SER A 136 7.95 3.36 1.30
N TYR A 137 9.04 3.91 0.76
CA TYR A 137 10.11 3.13 0.13
C TYR A 137 11.47 3.77 0.38
N ASN A 138 12.52 2.97 0.43
CA ASN A 138 13.89 3.40 0.71
C ASN A 138 14.90 2.53 -0.08
N PRO A 139 15.95 3.16 -0.65
CA PRO A 139 16.20 4.59 -0.73
C PRO A 139 15.33 5.30 -1.78
N ILE A 140 14.93 6.55 -1.49
CA ILE A 140 14.16 7.39 -2.43
C ILE A 140 15.05 7.80 -3.62
N ASN A 141 16.33 8.05 -3.38
CA ASN A 141 17.30 8.42 -4.41
C ASN A 141 18.08 7.21 -4.94
N ALA A 142 17.40 6.07 -5.10
CA ALA A 142 18.00 4.87 -5.65
C ALA A 142 18.53 5.07 -7.07
N ALA A 143 19.72 4.56 -7.34
CA ALA A 143 20.27 4.48 -8.70
C ALA A 143 19.71 3.27 -9.45
N ASP A 144 19.89 3.27 -10.77
CA ASP A 144 19.52 2.15 -11.64
C ASP A 144 20.20 0.84 -11.15
N GLY A 145 19.39 -0.18 -10.92
CA GLY A 145 19.84 -1.50 -10.45
C GLY A 145 19.96 -1.66 -8.94
N ASP A 146 19.83 -0.58 -8.15
CA ASP A 146 19.82 -0.67 -6.69
C ASP A 146 18.63 -1.49 -6.20
N VAL A 147 18.82 -2.17 -5.08
CA VAL A 147 17.73 -2.84 -4.37
C VAL A 147 17.02 -1.84 -3.49
N VAL A 148 15.73 -1.68 -3.76
CA VAL A 148 14.84 -0.78 -3.03
C VAL A 148 13.83 -1.60 -2.26
N THR A 149 13.50 -1.17 -1.05
CA THR A 149 12.49 -1.81 -0.21
C THR A 149 11.25 -0.92 -0.10
N ILE A 150 10.08 -1.47 -0.41
CA ILE A 150 8.77 -0.85 -0.15
C ILE A 150 8.22 -1.43 1.13
N TYR A 151 7.67 -0.58 1.98
CA TYR A 151 6.95 -0.93 3.21
C TYR A 151 5.47 -0.53 3.09
N GLY A 152 4.59 -1.36 3.62
CA GLY A 152 3.15 -1.09 3.58
C GLY A 152 2.32 -2.30 4.00
N ASP A 153 1.14 -2.47 3.41
CA ASP A 153 0.24 -3.58 3.73
C ASP A 153 -0.43 -4.15 2.47
N TYR A 154 -0.91 -5.38 2.57
CA TYR A 154 -1.73 -6.08 1.57
C TYR A 154 -1.01 -6.36 0.24
N PHE A 155 0.28 -6.64 0.29
CA PHE A 155 1.12 -6.93 -0.88
C PHE A 155 1.03 -8.41 -1.29
N LEU A 156 -0.20 -8.91 -1.53
CA LEU A 156 -0.41 -10.26 -2.05
C LEU A 156 -0.19 -10.29 -3.57
N ASP A 157 0.71 -11.17 -4.04
CA ASP A 157 1.08 -11.32 -5.45
C ASP A 157 1.33 -9.98 -6.15
N PRO A 158 2.25 -9.15 -5.63
CA PRO A 158 2.39 -7.77 -6.05
C PRO A 158 3.05 -7.66 -7.44
N ILE A 159 2.61 -6.65 -8.19
CA ILE A 159 3.34 -6.13 -9.35
C ILE A 159 3.86 -4.74 -8.95
N VAL A 160 5.17 -4.53 -9.09
CA VAL A 160 5.80 -3.23 -8.84
C VAL A 160 6.11 -2.55 -10.16
N LYS A 161 5.78 -1.26 -10.28
CA LYS A 161 6.18 -0.43 -11.43
C LYS A 161 6.80 0.88 -10.94
N VAL A 162 7.76 1.38 -11.74
CA VAL A 162 8.31 2.73 -11.60
C VAL A 162 7.92 3.51 -12.86
N GLY A 163 6.98 4.42 -12.70
CA GLY A 163 6.27 4.97 -13.86
C GLY A 163 5.52 3.88 -14.63
N ALA A 164 5.86 3.70 -15.91
CA ALA A 164 5.28 2.64 -16.74
C ALA A 164 6.11 1.34 -16.77
N THR A 165 7.33 1.34 -16.22
CA THR A 165 8.27 0.22 -16.30
C THR A 165 8.06 -0.75 -15.14
N GLU A 166 7.81 -2.02 -15.43
CA GLU A 166 7.73 -3.08 -14.43
C GLU A 166 9.12 -3.39 -13.86
N ALA A 167 9.19 -3.52 -12.53
CA ALA A 167 10.42 -3.79 -11.80
C ALA A 167 10.58 -5.27 -11.49
N GLU A 168 11.83 -5.74 -11.44
CA GLU A 168 12.15 -7.10 -10.99
C GLU A 168 12.02 -7.19 -9.48
N ILE A 169 11.08 -8.01 -9.00
CA ILE A 169 10.91 -8.28 -7.57
C ILE A 169 11.97 -9.28 -7.12
N VAL A 170 12.72 -8.93 -6.09
CA VAL A 170 13.74 -9.78 -5.45
C VAL A 170 13.09 -10.66 -4.37
N SER A 171 12.21 -10.08 -3.57
CA SER A 171 11.42 -10.77 -2.55
C SER A 171 10.17 -9.98 -2.21
N SER A 172 9.13 -10.67 -1.75
CA SER A 172 7.90 -10.03 -1.28
C SER A 172 7.30 -10.78 -0.09
N SER A 173 6.64 -10.02 0.76
CA SER A 173 5.74 -10.47 1.82
C SER A 173 4.47 -9.61 1.77
N LEU A 174 3.54 -9.80 2.72
CA LEU A 174 2.33 -8.97 2.78
C LEU A 174 2.60 -7.51 3.18
N THR A 175 3.79 -7.20 3.73
CA THR A 175 4.13 -5.88 4.28
C THR A 175 5.43 -5.30 3.75
N GLU A 176 6.22 -6.08 3.01
CA GLU A 176 7.52 -5.66 2.48
C GLU A 176 7.74 -6.22 1.08
N ILE A 177 8.23 -5.39 0.16
CA ILE A 177 8.68 -5.81 -1.17
C ILE A 177 10.08 -5.28 -1.39
N LYS A 178 11.01 -6.15 -1.82
CA LYS A 178 12.32 -5.74 -2.36
C LYS A 178 12.32 -5.91 -3.86
N PHE A 179 12.73 -4.86 -4.56
CA PHE A 179 12.79 -4.85 -6.03
C PHE A 179 14.06 -4.14 -6.51
N LYS A 180 14.45 -4.39 -7.75
CA LYS A 180 15.54 -3.65 -8.40
C LYS A 180 15.00 -2.43 -9.11
N MET A 181 15.62 -1.27 -8.87
CA MET A 181 15.25 -0.02 -9.53
C MET A 181 15.47 -0.15 -11.05
N PRO A 182 14.44 0.03 -11.88
CA PRO A 182 14.60 0.01 -13.33
C PRO A 182 15.44 1.18 -13.85
N ALA A 183 16.02 1.02 -15.02
CA ALA A 183 16.75 2.10 -15.67
C ALA A 183 15.83 3.29 -16.01
N ASN A 184 16.37 4.50 -15.93
CA ASN A 184 15.67 5.76 -16.21
C ASN A 184 14.46 6.00 -15.28
N SER A 185 14.60 5.67 -14.00
CA SER A 185 13.55 5.80 -12.98
C SER A 185 13.41 7.19 -12.35
N ALA A 186 14.38 8.08 -12.55
CA ALA A 186 14.33 9.43 -12.01
C ALA A 186 13.01 10.15 -12.36
N ASP A 187 12.47 10.88 -11.38
CA ASP A 187 11.22 11.66 -11.51
C ASP A 187 9.97 10.83 -11.79
N LYS A 188 9.97 9.57 -11.43
CA LYS A 188 8.81 8.68 -11.54
C LYS A 188 8.37 8.20 -10.17
N TYR A 189 7.07 7.95 -10.03
CA TYR A 189 6.51 7.36 -8.83
C TYR A 189 6.64 5.83 -8.86
N VAL A 190 6.83 5.24 -7.69
CA VAL A 190 6.78 3.80 -7.49
C VAL A 190 5.34 3.39 -7.21
N SER A 191 4.85 2.33 -7.83
CA SER A 191 3.51 1.82 -7.59
C SER A 191 3.50 0.33 -7.32
N VAL A 192 2.55 -0.10 -6.49
CA VAL A 192 2.28 -1.50 -6.18
C VAL A 192 0.85 -1.82 -6.58
N THR A 193 0.68 -2.91 -7.30
CA THR A 193 -0.62 -3.43 -7.76
C THR A 193 -0.82 -4.84 -7.23
N ASN A 194 -2.01 -5.13 -6.72
CA ASN A 194 -2.50 -6.49 -6.52
C ASN A 194 -3.83 -6.67 -7.29
N ILE A 195 -4.52 -7.80 -7.10
CA ILE A 195 -5.79 -8.10 -7.79
C ILE A 195 -6.90 -7.06 -7.49
N SER A 196 -6.82 -6.34 -6.36
CA SER A 196 -7.84 -5.38 -5.89
C SER A 196 -7.57 -3.94 -6.31
N GLY A 197 -6.39 -3.63 -6.82
CA GLY A 197 -6.07 -2.27 -7.27
C GLY A 197 -4.60 -1.90 -7.19
N THR A 198 -4.34 -0.61 -7.41
CA THR A 198 -3.00 -0.02 -7.44
C THR A 198 -2.91 1.15 -6.48
N THR A 199 -1.78 1.27 -5.80
CA THR A 199 -1.40 2.46 -5.03
C THR A 199 0.01 2.90 -5.42
N SER A 200 0.33 4.17 -5.18
CA SER A 200 1.63 4.75 -5.56
C SER A 200 2.26 5.47 -4.38
N SER A 201 3.58 5.59 -4.44
CA SER A 201 4.35 6.44 -3.52
C SER A 201 3.90 7.90 -3.61
N GLU A 202 4.13 8.63 -2.54
CA GLU A 202 4.00 10.09 -2.53
C GLU A 202 5.29 10.78 -3.01
N GLU A 203 6.45 10.14 -2.82
CA GLU A 203 7.76 10.57 -3.26
C GLU A 203 8.08 10.03 -4.65
N ALA A 204 8.65 10.86 -5.51
CA ALA A 204 9.22 10.42 -6.77
C ALA A 204 10.68 9.98 -6.60
N VAL A 205 11.12 9.03 -7.38
CA VAL A 205 12.52 8.59 -7.39
C VAL A 205 13.45 9.77 -7.66
N GLY A 206 14.48 9.93 -6.83
CA GLY A 206 15.45 11.00 -6.94
C GLY A 206 14.98 12.36 -6.42
N SER A 207 13.84 12.46 -5.74
CA SER A 207 13.30 13.74 -5.26
C SER A 207 13.82 14.16 -3.87
N ALA A 208 14.45 13.23 -3.10
CA ALA A 208 14.85 13.52 -1.74
C ALA A 208 16.02 14.49 -1.63
N LEU A 209 15.96 15.34 -0.61
CA LEU A 209 17.09 16.11 -0.07
C LEU A 209 17.69 15.42 1.15
N TYR A 210 16.86 14.70 1.90
CA TYR A 210 17.28 13.83 3.00
C TYR A 210 16.48 12.53 2.93
N ASP A 211 17.23 11.42 2.96
CA ASP A 211 16.74 10.05 2.98
C ASP A 211 17.86 9.22 3.61
N ASP A 212 17.85 9.09 4.95
CA ASP A 212 18.93 8.58 5.81
C ASP A 212 20.25 9.40 5.77
N VAL A 213 20.48 10.14 4.69
CA VAL A 213 21.62 11.03 4.51
C VAL A 213 21.23 12.31 3.79
N ILE A 214 21.94 13.40 4.05
CA ILE A 214 21.75 14.67 3.32
C ILE A 214 22.29 14.51 1.90
N GLN A 215 21.46 14.69 0.91
CA GLN A 215 21.81 14.57 -0.50
C GLN A 215 22.45 15.87 -1.01
N GLY A 216 23.69 15.77 -1.50
CA GLY A 216 24.43 16.93 -1.98
C GLY A 216 24.78 17.92 -0.85
N ASP A 217 25.08 17.41 0.34
CA ASP A 217 25.46 18.20 1.51
C ASP A 217 26.68 19.10 1.19
N ALA A 218 26.48 20.42 1.24
CA ALA A 218 27.51 21.44 1.07
C ALA A 218 27.85 22.15 2.40
N GLY A 219 27.31 21.61 3.50
CA GLY A 219 27.54 22.07 4.87
C GLY A 219 26.24 22.29 5.65
N HIS A 220 26.26 21.93 6.89
CA HIS A 220 25.15 22.14 7.81
C HIS A 220 25.69 22.52 9.20
N TRP A 221 25.00 23.42 9.89
CA TRP A 221 25.42 23.89 11.22
C TRP A 221 24.27 24.51 12.01
N MET A 222 24.43 24.54 13.33
CA MET A 222 23.59 25.32 14.24
C MET A 222 24.17 26.72 14.43
N TRP A 223 23.30 27.72 14.67
CA TRP A 223 23.74 29.09 14.96
C TRP A 223 24.40 29.21 16.32
N SER A 224 23.99 28.36 17.27
CA SER A 224 24.62 28.30 18.60
C SER A 224 25.45 27.03 18.75
N GLY A 225 26.67 27.19 19.27
CA GLY A 225 27.55 26.05 19.54
C GLY A 225 27.07 25.14 20.68
N SER A 226 26.05 25.55 21.44
CA SER A 226 25.41 24.72 22.48
C SER A 226 24.27 23.85 21.97
N ASP A 227 23.81 24.09 20.73
CA ASP A 227 22.72 23.35 20.10
C ASP A 227 23.25 22.12 19.34
N THR A 228 22.39 21.15 19.09
CA THR A 228 22.79 19.89 18.45
C THR A 228 22.10 19.74 17.10
N PHE A 229 22.89 19.34 16.10
CA PHE A 229 22.45 18.94 14.77
C PHE A 229 22.99 17.54 14.49
N ASP A 230 22.17 16.52 14.68
CA ASP A 230 22.51 15.12 14.43
C ASP A 230 21.77 14.63 13.18
N THR A 231 22.52 14.32 12.13
CA THR A 231 21.96 13.84 10.84
C THR A 231 21.81 12.32 10.78
N ASN A 232 22.12 11.60 11.86
CA ASN A 232 22.10 10.14 11.91
C ASN A 232 21.39 9.60 13.16
N PHE A 233 20.34 10.28 13.59
CA PHE A 233 19.52 9.91 14.74
C PHE A 233 18.65 8.69 14.41
N LYS A 234 18.71 7.62 15.25
CA LYS A 234 18.14 6.31 14.93
C LYS A 234 16.97 5.87 15.81
N ASP A 235 16.71 6.58 16.93
CA ASP A 235 15.76 6.10 17.92
C ASP A 235 14.28 6.37 17.53
N ASP A 236 14.04 7.28 16.59
CA ASP A 236 12.69 7.66 16.16
C ASP A 236 12.76 8.15 14.71
N VAL A 237 12.44 7.28 13.77
CA VAL A 237 12.49 7.52 12.32
C VAL A 237 11.10 7.25 11.71
N VAL A 238 10.80 7.87 10.58
CA VAL A 238 9.59 7.56 9.82
C VAL A 238 9.81 6.33 8.95
N GLN A 239 10.95 6.31 8.29
CA GLN A 239 11.39 5.19 7.45
C GLN A 239 12.92 5.12 7.40
N GLY A 240 13.46 4.09 6.73
CA GLY A 240 14.89 3.94 6.61
C GLY A 240 15.57 3.63 7.94
N GLN A 241 16.74 4.24 8.17
CA GLN A 241 17.60 3.95 9.31
C GLN A 241 17.92 5.18 10.17
N ALA A 242 17.67 6.39 9.68
CA ALA A 242 18.05 7.62 10.37
C ALA A 242 17.10 8.78 10.04
N ALA A 243 16.94 9.69 10.99
CA ALA A 243 16.31 10.99 10.86
C ALA A 243 17.30 12.10 11.24
N ILE A 244 16.97 13.35 10.95
CA ILE A 244 17.69 14.50 11.47
C ILE A 244 17.08 14.91 12.80
N LYS A 245 17.93 15.08 13.82
CA LYS A 245 17.55 15.61 15.12
C LYS A 245 18.18 16.96 15.36
N PHE A 246 17.36 17.95 15.61
CA PHE A 246 17.76 19.28 16.05
C PHE A 246 17.43 19.46 17.53
N VAL A 247 18.37 19.93 18.32
CA VAL A 247 18.10 20.42 19.66
C VAL A 247 18.37 21.92 19.65
N PHE A 248 17.31 22.71 19.57
CA PHE A 248 17.38 24.15 19.49
C PHE A 248 17.27 24.79 20.88
N GLY A 249 18.11 25.78 21.17
CA GLY A 249 17.77 26.82 22.11
C GLY A 249 16.63 27.71 21.59
N GLY A 250 15.99 28.46 22.50
CA GLY A 250 14.86 29.34 22.09
C GLY A 250 15.28 30.36 21.03
N TRP A 251 14.52 30.42 19.92
CA TRP A 251 14.76 31.29 18.76
C TRP A 251 16.06 31.04 18.00
N ASN A 252 16.78 29.99 18.31
CA ASN A 252 17.96 29.57 17.56
C ASN A 252 17.57 28.88 16.25
N GLY A 253 18.54 28.73 15.37
CA GLY A 253 18.32 28.16 14.05
C GLY A 253 19.43 27.24 13.59
N ALA A 254 19.15 26.59 12.50
CA ALA A 254 20.05 25.72 11.76
C ALA A 254 20.04 26.07 10.29
N ASP A 255 21.21 26.00 9.66
CA ASP A 255 21.36 26.13 8.21
C ASP A 255 21.76 24.78 7.62
N MET A 256 21.14 24.45 6.49
CA MET A 256 21.53 23.35 5.62
C MET A 256 21.82 23.91 4.23
N LYS A 257 23.02 23.71 3.72
CA LYS A 257 23.40 24.03 2.35
C LYS A 257 23.52 22.76 1.54
N PHE A 258 23.09 22.87 0.30
CA PHE A 258 23.10 21.78 -0.67
C PHE A 258 23.86 22.20 -1.93
N ASN A 259 24.39 21.24 -2.67
CA ASN A 259 24.76 21.50 -4.06
C ASN A 259 23.52 21.99 -4.80
N SER A 260 23.68 23.07 -5.56
CA SER A 260 22.56 23.69 -6.25
C SER A 260 21.83 22.70 -7.16
N ARG A 261 20.52 22.62 -7.00
CA ARG A 261 19.65 21.67 -7.69
C ARG A 261 18.58 22.41 -8.50
N ASP A 262 18.38 22.00 -9.74
CA ASP A 262 17.23 22.45 -10.54
C ASP A 262 15.93 21.87 -9.94
N VAL A 263 15.04 22.75 -9.53
CA VAL A 263 13.74 22.40 -8.96
C VAL A 263 12.56 22.87 -9.83
N SER A 264 12.82 23.29 -11.06
CA SER A 264 11.80 23.83 -11.99
C SER A 264 10.66 22.84 -12.28
N LYS A 265 10.91 21.54 -12.20
CA LYS A 265 9.93 20.46 -12.39
C LYS A 265 9.04 20.16 -11.17
N TYR A 266 9.39 20.72 -10.00
CA TYR A 266 8.65 20.50 -8.77
C TYR A 266 7.68 21.64 -8.48
N LYS A 267 6.66 21.37 -7.67
CA LYS A 267 5.62 22.33 -7.24
C LYS A 267 5.70 22.70 -5.77
N ALA A 268 6.35 21.87 -4.95
CA ALA A 268 6.42 22.07 -3.51
C ALA A 268 7.69 21.46 -2.91
N PHE A 269 8.12 22.02 -1.78
CA PHE A 269 9.01 21.39 -0.81
C PHE A 269 8.15 20.57 0.16
N ARG A 270 8.62 19.40 0.58
CA ARG A 270 7.95 18.52 1.52
C ARG A 270 8.94 17.94 2.53
N VAL A 271 8.48 17.75 3.77
CA VAL A 271 9.25 17.14 4.84
C VAL A 271 8.31 16.52 5.87
N LYS A 272 8.71 15.42 6.49
CA LYS A 272 8.06 14.89 7.68
C LYS A 272 8.76 15.44 8.92
N VAL A 273 7.98 15.94 9.87
CA VAL A 273 8.48 16.59 11.08
C VAL A 273 7.73 16.10 12.31
N LYS A 274 8.44 16.14 13.45
CA LYS A 274 7.90 15.82 14.77
C LYS A 274 8.59 16.67 15.82
N SER A 275 7.83 17.24 16.76
CA SER A 275 8.39 17.83 17.98
C SER A 275 8.48 16.76 19.06
N VAL A 276 9.62 16.64 19.71
CA VAL A 276 9.76 15.83 20.93
C VAL A 276 9.28 16.59 22.16
N SER A 277 9.19 17.94 22.04
CA SER A 277 8.64 18.80 23.11
C SER A 277 7.13 18.57 23.28
N THR A 278 6.68 18.57 24.52
CA THR A 278 5.25 18.55 24.89
C THR A 278 4.60 19.94 24.85
N ASN A 279 5.35 20.98 24.46
CA ASN A 279 4.84 22.34 24.40
C ASN A 279 3.78 22.47 23.26
N ALA A 280 2.55 22.82 23.60
CA ALA A 280 1.45 22.97 22.66
C ALA A 280 1.68 24.09 21.61
N ASN A 281 2.60 25.03 21.87
CA ASN A 281 2.95 26.13 20.97
C ASN A 281 4.22 25.88 20.15
N ALA A 282 4.78 24.68 20.19
CA ALA A 282 5.96 24.34 19.42
C ALA A 282 5.74 24.62 17.92
N SER A 283 6.65 25.32 17.31
CA SER A 283 6.61 25.65 15.89
C SER A 283 8.01 25.86 15.33
N VAL A 284 8.13 25.71 14.01
CA VAL A 284 9.36 25.94 13.26
C VAL A 284 9.07 26.91 12.14
N ILE A 285 10.01 27.79 11.83
CA ILE A 285 10.00 28.64 10.65
C ILE A 285 10.93 28.03 9.63
N PHE A 286 10.39 27.71 8.47
CA PHE A 286 11.14 27.33 7.26
C PHE A 286 11.47 28.61 6.51
N VAL A 287 12.75 28.85 6.27
CA VAL A 287 13.26 30.08 5.64
C VAL A 287 13.86 29.73 4.29
N PHE A 288 13.42 30.42 3.26
CA PHE A 288 13.86 30.22 1.89
C PHE A 288 14.34 31.56 1.26
N GLY A 289 15.15 31.47 0.21
CA GLY A 289 15.56 32.61 -0.59
C GLY A 289 16.33 33.68 0.22
N GLY A 290 17.23 33.25 1.13
CA GLY A 290 18.02 34.18 1.92
C GLY A 290 17.17 35.10 2.80
N TRP A 291 16.17 34.54 3.51
CA TRP A 291 15.19 35.23 4.37
C TRP A 291 14.07 35.99 3.65
N ALA A 292 13.97 35.88 2.33
CA ALA A 292 12.86 36.49 1.58
C ALA A 292 11.49 35.87 1.97
N TYR A 293 11.47 34.59 2.28
CA TYR A 293 10.25 33.84 2.60
C TYR A 293 10.42 33.10 3.93
N GLN A 294 9.49 33.31 4.84
CA GLN A 294 9.47 32.72 6.19
C GLN A 294 8.13 32.04 6.44
N ILE A 295 8.10 30.74 6.39
CA ILE A 295 6.86 29.95 6.53
C ILE A 295 6.84 29.28 7.90
N LYS A 296 6.06 29.85 8.82
CA LYS A 296 5.87 29.28 10.17
C LYS A 296 4.89 28.11 10.12
N LYS A 297 5.28 26.99 10.70
CA LYS A 297 4.42 25.80 10.81
C LYS A 297 4.36 25.33 12.27
N PRO A 298 3.15 25.03 12.79
CA PRO A 298 2.99 24.39 14.10
C PRO A 298 3.52 22.97 14.05
N LEU A 299 4.04 22.49 15.16
CA LEU A 299 4.57 21.14 15.33
C LEU A 299 3.71 20.35 16.31
N THR A 300 3.62 19.06 16.11
CA THR A 300 2.97 18.12 17.03
C THR A 300 3.97 17.08 17.51
N ASN A 301 3.61 16.32 18.54
CA ASN A 301 4.40 15.20 19.03
C ASN A 301 4.21 13.89 18.20
N LYS A 302 3.59 14.01 17.05
CA LYS A 302 3.44 12.93 16.07
C LYS A 302 4.12 13.34 14.77
N TRP A 303 4.66 12.39 14.05
CA TRP A 303 5.14 12.61 12.69
C TRP A 303 4.01 13.18 11.82
N THR A 304 4.29 14.30 11.19
CA THR A 304 3.33 15.06 10.36
C THR A 304 4.04 15.52 9.10
N THR A 305 3.41 15.33 7.95
CA THR A 305 3.90 15.86 6.68
C THR A 305 3.61 17.35 6.59
N ILE A 306 4.63 18.14 6.33
CA ILE A 306 4.54 19.56 5.97
C ILE A 306 4.85 19.68 4.49
N GLU A 307 3.94 20.26 3.74
CA GLU A 307 4.13 20.65 2.35
C GLU A 307 4.09 22.18 2.25
N ILE A 308 5.08 22.74 1.55
CA ILE A 308 5.20 24.18 1.29
C ILE A 308 5.20 24.38 -0.22
N PRO A 309 4.08 24.87 -0.80
CA PRO A 309 3.99 25.15 -2.23
C PRO A 309 5.05 26.14 -2.69
N PHE A 310 5.63 25.90 -3.84
CA PHE A 310 6.62 26.83 -4.41
C PHE A 310 6.01 28.19 -4.75
N SER A 311 4.70 28.27 -4.98
CA SER A 311 3.98 29.54 -5.09
C SER A 311 4.15 30.44 -3.85
N ASP A 312 4.28 29.85 -2.65
CA ASP A 312 4.40 30.57 -1.39
C ASP A 312 5.81 31.07 -1.12
N ILE A 313 6.79 30.58 -1.90
CA ILE A 313 8.22 30.91 -1.77
C ILE A 313 8.84 31.42 -3.10
N GLY A 314 8.02 32.08 -3.91
CA GLY A 314 8.47 32.80 -5.11
C GLY A 314 8.75 31.93 -6.32
N ASN A 315 8.26 30.68 -6.39
CA ASN A 315 8.46 29.74 -7.48
C ASN A 315 9.95 29.55 -7.85
N PRO A 316 10.81 29.08 -6.93
CA PRO A 316 12.23 28.93 -7.19
C PRO A 316 12.45 27.95 -8.35
N THR A 317 13.46 28.23 -9.18
CA THR A 317 13.96 27.30 -10.21
C THR A 317 15.18 26.53 -9.74
N THR A 318 15.85 27.04 -8.70
CA THR A 318 17.01 26.39 -8.06
C THR A 318 16.82 26.33 -6.55
N PHE A 319 17.42 25.34 -5.93
CA PHE A 319 17.40 25.14 -4.49
C PHE A 319 18.80 24.74 -4.01
N ASP A 320 19.34 25.48 -3.04
CA ASP A 320 20.69 25.28 -2.50
C ASP A 320 20.80 25.54 -1.00
N GLN A 321 19.73 26.01 -0.34
CA GLN A 321 19.73 26.27 1.09
C GLN A 321 18.33 26.12 1.69
N LEU A 322 18.29 25.55 2.89
CA LEU A 322 17.16 25.59 3.82
C LEU A 322 17.67 26.08 5.17
N THR A 323 17.05 27.13 5.69
CA THR A 323 17.25 27.57 7.08
C THR A 323 16.03 27.23 7.90
N LEU A 324 16.26 26.73 9.10
CA LEU A 324 15.21 26.43 10.08
C LEU A 324 15.42 27.32 11.31
N GLN A 325 14.34 27.91 11.81
CA GLN A 325 14.37 28.64 13.06
C GLN A 325 13.33 28.10 14.03
N GLU A 326 13.76 27.80 15.25
CA GLU A 326 12.84 27.45 16.33
C GLU A 326 11.94 28.65 16.65
N SER A 327 10.64 28.41 16.85
CA SER A 327 9.70 29.47 17.17
C SER A 327 8.56 28.95 18.06
N GLY A 328 8.24 29.70 19.09
CA GLY A 328 7.05 29.45 19.92
C GLY A 328 7.30 28.59 21.15
N SER A 329 8.53 28.11 21.40
CA SER A 329 8.92 27.42 22.63
C SER A 329 9.71 28.31 23.56
N PHE A 330 9.29 28.42 24.82
CA PHE A 330 10.11 29.03 25.86
C PHE A 330 11.20 28.05 26.30
N GLY A 331 12.46 28.35 25.95
CA GLY A 331 13.63 27.57 26.36
C GLY A 331 14.09 26.53 25.33
N GLY A 332 13.51 26.53 24.11
CA GLY A 332 13.97 25.69 23.02
C GLY A 332 13.06 24.48 22.73
N ASN A 333 13.46 23.70 21.74
CA ASN A 333 12.69 22.55 21.26
C ASN A 333 13.63 21.48 20.69
N THR A 334 13.22 20.22 20.77
CA THR A 334 13.81 19.14 20.00
C THR A 334 12.89 18.78 18.86
N ILE A 335 13.40 18.91 17.62
CA ILE A 335 12.65 18.67 16.38
C ILE A 335 13.34 17.52 15.64
N LEU A 336 12.53 16.56 15.20
CA LEU A 336 12.95 15.49 14.30
C LEU A 336 12.41 15.81 12.89
N MET A 337 13.23 15.56 11.88
CA MET A 337 12.88 15.71 10.47
C MET A 337 13.34 14.49 9.69
N ASP A 338 12.49 14.05 8.76
CA ASP A 338 12.75 12.89 7.92
C ASP A 338 12.07 13.06 6.56
N ASP A 339 12.43 12.24 5.57
CA ASP A 339 11.83 12.25 4.21
C ASP A 339 11.69 13.67 3.64
N MET A 340 12.78 14.43 3.70
CA MET A 340 12.79 15.78 3.16
C MET A 340 13.08 15.78 1.65
N GLY A 341 12.27 16.47 0.86
CA GLY A 341 12.46 16.50 -0.57
C GLY A 341 11.44 17.38 -1.31
N PHE A 342 11.16 17.02 -2.54
CA PHE A 342 10.32 17.80 -3.44
C PHE A 342 9.16 16.98 -4.02
N VAL A 343 8.05 17.67 -4.31
CA VAL A 343 6.85 17.09 -4.92
C VAL A 343 6.79 17.53 -6.39
N LEU A 344 6.67 16.59 -7.32
CA LEU A 344 6.54 16.86 -8.75
C LEU A 344 5.23 17.64 -9.07
N LYS A 345 5.28 18.39 -10.18
CA LYS A 345 4.12 19.09 -10.75
C LYS A 345 3.04 18.12 -11.21
#